data_0966c93586ff5058c23581358ee6f5c4
#
_entry.id   0966c93586ff5058c23581358ee6f5c4
#
_cell.length_a   1.000
_cell.length_b   1.000
_cell.length_c   1.000
_cell.angle_alpha   90.00
_cell.angle_beta   90.00
_cell.angle_gamma   90.00
#
_symmetry.space_group_name_H-M   'P 1'
#
loop_
_entity.id
_entity.type
_entity.pdbx_description
1 polymer ?
#
loop_
_entity_poly.entity_id
_entity_poly.type
_entity_poly.pdbx_seq_one_letter_code
_entity_poly.pdbx_strand_id
1 'polypeptide(L)'
;MLPHIAQESNALEMFAEEARLASQVTHPNVVHVLGHGQVGGQPYLTLEYVPGCDLWRLNRRLTLESKRLEHDLVVYLVRQILSGLQAVHSATDREGSALGIVHRDISPSNVLISIHGDVKIADFGIARAANINGYEVKTAARANGKLGYLAPEQVSGRQVDCRADLFSAAVIAAELFMRRPLFAGGSELAVLLAIRDAEVHPFVEFLPQLPEGLGSVILSALSVNPDERPPTAQAFWAALEPWQSRPEEVLRAELAKMVASIAAENRTRKTSADTIPKATMPPTPLLLADEHPSTTNVTPLEYKIRKPNGATVGPLAYAKVVEAVATGQVDGSDEISIAGGDFQPLSSVQDLYRHVPASRMTPTTTRVESNAAADRSMDFENGGFVVALARTLVTRRTGLWLCEQGGVRKEVYVKNGVPAFVTSNLAGELLGEYLVKKRVITRSELDMALAVMPRFEGKLGDTLVALGLVEPLELFQHIAEQVREKLLDLFTWSSGTAAFYEGVDPPSSGFPLRLDAWEILDRGIQRRIAAGFESTLILERGQEHVVQADRIDTAIATTSFPDDVRAALLLCKAPHTIEEVAQFVTEQPGNEDPQRGYRVAALLLALGAVHWA
;
A
#
# COMPACT_ATOMS: atom_id res chain seq x y z
N MET A 1 5.74 25.27 -4.87
CA MET A 1 6.64 24.31 -4.17
C MET A 1 6.87 24.82 -2.75
N LEU A 2 6.87 23.94 -1.75
CA LEU A 2 7.10 24.36 -0.35
C LEU A 2 8.56 24.78 -0.15
N PRO A 3 8.86 25.83 0.64
CA PRO A 3 10.20 26.42 0.71
C PRO A 3 11.32 25.48 1.17
N HIS A 4 11.01 24.48 1.99
CA HIS A 4 11.98 23.50 2.49
C HIS A 4 12.38 22.45 1.42
N ILE A 5 11.52 22.20 0.43
CA ILE A 5 11.78 21.27 -0.69
C ILE A 5 12.67 21.93 -1.75
N ALA A 6 12.58 23.26 -1.89
CA ALA A 6 13.39 24.02 -2.83
C ALA A 6 14.90 24.07 -2.49
N GLN A 7 15.31 23.53 -1.34
CA GLN A 7 16.72 23.51 -0.91
C GLN A 7 17.48 22.24 -1.33
N GLU A 8 16.79 21.23 -1.86
CA GLU A 8 17.42 20.03 -2.42
C GLU A 8 17.71 20.22 -3.90
N SER A 9 18.97 20.14 -4.31
CA SER A 9 19.41 20.36 -5.70
C SER A 9 18.69 19.47 -6.72
N ASN A 10 18.37 18.22 -6.34
CA ASN A 10 17.63 17.27 -7.18
C ASN A 10 16.16 17.68 -7.39
N ALA A 11 15.51 18.29 -6.41
CA ALA A 11 14.08 18.64 -6.49
C ALA A 11 13.81 19.74 -7.52
N LEU A 12 14.77 20.64 -7.74
CA LEU A 12 14.67 21.72 -8.75
C LEU A 12 14.80 21.18 -10.17
N GLU A 13 15.76 20.28 -10.41
CA GLU A 13 15.96 19.64 -11.72
C GLU A 13 14.74 18.79 -12.09
N MET A 14 14.21 18.05 -11.14
CA MET A 14 13.03 17.24 -11.30
C MET A 14 11.80 18.08 -11.61
N PHE A 15 11.56 19.17 -10.89
CA PHE A 15 10.47 20.10 -11.17
C PHE A 15 10.57 20.70 -12.58
N ALA A 16 11.79 21.05 -13.03
CA ALA A 16 12.00 21.63 -14.35
C ALA A 16 11.73 20.60 -15.47
N GLU A 17 12.18 19.35 -15.28
CA GLU A 17 11.92 18.26 -16.23
C GLU A 17 10.42 17.96 -16.33
N GLU A 18 9.74 17.96 -15.21
CA GLU A 18 8.31 17.84 -15.08
C GLU A 18 7.53 18.90 -15.84
N ALA A 19 7.88 20.15 -15.58
CA ALA A 19 7.30 21.28 -16.28
C ALA A 19 7.53 21.15 -17.78
N ARG A 20 8.71 20.66 -18.19
CA ARG A 20 9.07 20.42 -19.59
C ARG A 20 8.16 19.33 -20.20
N LEU A 21 7.97 18.20 -19.54
CA LEU A 21 7.11 17.12 -20.01
C LEU A 21 5.64 17.57 -20.09
N ALA A 22 5.13 18.23 -19.05
CA ALA A 22 3.76 18.73 -19.02
C ALA A 22 3.49 19.76 -20.14
N SER A 23 4.49 20.58 -20.50
CA SER A 23 4.36 21.58 -21.56
C SER A 23 4.21 20.97 -22.97
N GLN A 24 4.53 19.69 -23.16
CA GLN A 24 4.39 19.00 -24.44
C GLN A 24 2.96 18.49 -24.69
N VAL A 25 2.12 18.44 -23.64
CA VAL A 25 0.73 18.00 -23.77
C VAL A 25 -0.17 19.18 -24.04
N THR A 26 -0.78 19.22 -25.22
CA THR A 26 -1.78 20.23 -25.59
C THR A 26 -3.08 19.54 -25.96
N HIS A 27 -4.12 19.69 -25.13
CA HIS A 27 -5.42 19.06 -25.34
C HIS A 27 -6.55 19.86 -24.66
N PRO A 28 -7.76 19.93 -25.23
CA PRO A 28 -8.87 20.68 -24.63
C PRO A 28 -9.22 20.22 -23.21
N ASN A 29 -9.03 18.95 -22.88
CA ASN A 29 -9.30 18.40 -21.54
C ASN A 29 -8.07 18.36 -20.63
N VAL A 30 -7.00 19.06 -20.93
CA VAL A 30 -5.79 19.18 -20.12
C VAL A 30 -5.51 20.66 -19.87
N VAL A 31 -5.17 21.03 -18.63
CA VAL A 31 -4.73 22.38 -18.31
C VAL A 31 -3.38 22.65 -18.96
N HIS A 32 -3.33 23.67 -19.82
CA HIS A 32 -2.12 23.97 -20.58
C HIS A 32 -1.05 24.63 -19.71
N VAL A 33 0.19 24.14 -19.83
CA VAL A 33 1.37 24.74 -19.21
C VAL A 33 1.90 25.85 -20.11
N LEU A 34 1.78 27.10 -19.65
CA LEU A 34 2.21 28.29 -20.40
C LEU A 34 3.70 28.55 -20.26
N GLY A 35 4.33 28.11 -19.18
CA GLY A 35 5.74 28.27 -18.94
C GLY A 35 6.15 27.91 -17.52
N HIS A 36 7.45 27.87 -17.30
CA HIS A 36 8.04 27.62 -15.98
C HIS A 36 9.29 28.49 -15.80
N GLY A 37 9.74 28.69 -14.55
CA GLY A 37 10.91 29.49 -14.26
C GLY A 37 11.22 29.53 -12.77
N GLN A 38 12.12 30.43 -12.37
CA GLN A 38 12.48 30.67 -10.98
C GLN A 38 12.43 32.14 -10.63
N VAL A 39 11.92 32.47 -9.45
CA VAL A 39 11.94 33.83 -8.89
C VAL A 39 12.50 33.75 -7.48
N GLY A 40 13.61 34.45 -7.22
CA GLY A 40 14.27 34.38 -5.91
C GLY A 40 14.72 32.98 -5.49
N GLY A 41 15.09 32.12 -6.44
CA GLY A 41 15.46 30.73 -6.19
C GLY A 41 14.27 29.79 -6.02
N GLN A 42 13.03 30.29 -6.03
CA GLN A 42 11.84 29.47 -5.94
C GLN A 42 11.29 29.12 -7.34
N PRO A 43 11.08 27.85 -7.66
CA PRO A 43 10.52 27.43 -8.93
C PRO A 43 9.02 27.74 -8.99
N TYR A 44 8.55 28.16 -10.17
CA TYR A 44 7.14 28.37 -10.47
C TYR A 44 6.74 27.76 -11.81
N LEU A 45 5.46 27.43 -11.91
CA LEU A 45 4.80 26.97 -13.12
C LEU A 45 3.66 27.94 -13.45
N THR A 46 3.58 28.38 -14.70
CA THR A 46 2.48 29.21 -15.20
C THR A 46 1.52 28.33 -15.97
N LEU A 47 0.26 28.32 -15.56
CA LEU A 47 -0.80 27.52 -16.15
C LEU A 47 -1.88 28.39 -16.78
N GLU A 48 -2.62 27.85 -17.73
CA GLU A 48 -3.85 28.51 -18.19
C GLU A 48 -4.81 28.70 -17.01
N TYR A 49 -5.49 29.84 -17.00
CA TYR A 49 -6.53 30.08 -16.01
C TYR A 49 -7.86 29.51 -16.47
N VAL A 50 -8.43 28.56 -15.70
CA VAL A 50 -9.75 27.99 -15.92
C VAL A 50 -10.77 28.69 -15.02
N PRO A 51 -11.57 29.61 -15.55
CA PRO A 51 -12.59 30.30 -14.74
C PRO A 51 -13.73 29.35 -14.39
N GLY A 52 -13.84 28.94 -13.13
CA GLY A 52 -14.85 27.95 -12.71
C GLY A 52 -14.59 27.42 -11.31
N CYS A 53 -14.77 26.11 -11.14
CA CYS A 53 -14.46 25.42 -9.91
C CYS A 53 -13.90 24.01 -10.20
N ASP A 54 -13.31 23.38 -9.18
CA ASP A 54 -12.94 21.98 -9.24
C ASP A 54 -14.16 21.06 -8.99
N LEU A 55 -14.06 19.82 -9.42
CA LEU A 55 -15.13 18.82 -9.30
C LEU A 55 -15.46 18.51 -7.82
N TRP A 56 -14.46 18.62 -6.90
CA TRP A 56 -14.71 18.45 -5.48
C TRP A 56 -15.70 19.49 -4.93
N ARG A 57 -15.53 20.76 -5.31
CA ARG A 57 -16.44 21.85 -4.93
C ARG A 57 -17.82 21.68 -5.53
N LEU A 58 -17.91 21.27 -6.80
CA LEU A 58 -19.18 20.95 -7.44
C LEU A 58 -19.89 19.83 -6.70
N ASN A 59 -19.23 18.70 -6.45
CA ASN A 59 -19.81 17.55 -5.75
C ASN A 59 -20.26 17.89 -4.32
N ARG A 60 -19.45 18.66 -3.59
CA ARG A 60 -19.80 19.17 -2.25
C ARG A 60 -21.06 20.04 -2.30
N ARG A 61 -21.18 20.92 -3.29
CA ARG A 61 -22.37 21.78 -3.46
C ARG A 61 -23.63 20.95 -3.75
N LEU A 62 -23.53 20.00 -4.66
CA LEU A 62 -24.62 19.09 -4.98
C LEU A 62 -25.07 18.27 -3.77
N THR A 63 -24.13 17.85 -2.95
CA THR A 63 -24.41 17.13 -1.69
C THR A 63 -25.18 18.00 -0.71
N LEU A 64 -24.76 19.25 -0.51
CA LEU A 64 -25.47 20.22 0.36
C LEU A 64 -26.89 20.54 -0.12
N GLU A 65 -27.09 20.59 -1.43
CA GLU A 65 -28.40 20.85 -2.05
C GLU A 65 -29.25 19.58 -2.22
N SER A 66 -28.76 18.42 -1.80
CA SER A 66 -29.39 17.11 -2.01
C SER A 66 -29.70 16.80 -3.49
N LYS A 67 -28.99 17.44 -4.42
CA LYS A 67 -29.12 17.22 -5.87
C LYS A 67 -28.23 16.07 -6.34
N ARG A 68 -28.66 15.36 -7.38
CA ARG A 68 -27.88 14.32 -8.07
C ARG A 68 -27.60 14.76 -9.49
N LEU A 69 -26.44 14.35 -10.01
CA LEU A 69 -26.19 14.41 -11.45
C LEU A 69 -26.96 13.28 -12.15
N GLU A 70 -27.48 13.56 -13.32
CA GLU A 70 -28.03 12.54 -14.22
C GLU A 70 -26.93 11.58 -14.65
N HIS A 71 -27.29 10.33 -14.92
CA HIS A 71 -26.29 9.28 -15.23
C HIS A 71 -25.43 9.63 -16.45
N ASP A 72 -26.04 10.16 -17.50
CA ASP A 72 -25.32 10.55 -18.71
C ASP A 72 -24.41 11.78 -18.52
N LEU A 73 -24.74 12.67 -17.58
CA LEU A 73 -23.86 13.79 -17.22
C LEU A 73 -22.63 13.30 -16.43
N VAL A 74 -22.79 12.29 -15.55
CA VAL A 74 -21.64 11.65 -14.89
C VAL A 74 -20.78 10.94 -15.92
N VAL A 75 -21.38 10.18 -16.83
CA VAL A 75 -20.68 9.51 -17.93
C VAL A 75 -19.91 10.53 -18.79
N TYR A 76 -20.54 11.64 -19.15
CA TYR A 76 -19.91 12.73 -19.89
C TYR A 76 -18.67 13.26 -19.15
N LEU A 77 -18.79 13.60 -17.86
CA LEU A 77 -17.66 14.07 -17.03
C LEU A 77 -16.49 13.09 -17.05
N VAL A 78 -16.77 11.81 -16.82
CA VAL A 78 -15.74 10.77 -16.80
C VAL A 78 -15.10 10.60 -18.19
N ARG A 79 -15.87 10.65 -19.26
CA ARG A 79 -15.36 10.60 -20.64
C ARG A 79 -14.46 11.79 -20.96
N GLN A 80 -14.76 13.00 -20.46
CA GLN A 80 -13.88 14.17 -20.62
C GLN A 80 -12.54 13.98 -19.85
N ILE A 81 -12.58 13.42 -18.63
CA ILE A 81 -11.38 13.07 -17.87
C ILE A 81 -10.54 12.05 -18.65
N LEU A 82 -11.17 10.98 -19.16
CA LEU A 82 -10.49 9.93 -19.93
C LEU A 82 -9.90 10.45 -21.25
N SER A 83 -10.57 11.41 -21.90
CA SER A 83 -10.06 12.09 -23.10
C SER A 83 -8.76 12.86 -22.80
N GLY A 84 -8.73 13.58 -21.67
CA GLY A 84 -7.51 14.23 -21.18
C GLY A 84 -6.40 13.22 -20.85
N LEU A 85 -6.74 12.13 -20.14
CA LEU A 85 -5.79 11.07 -19.81
C LEU A 85 -5.22 10.39 -21.04
N GLN A 86 -6.04 10.14 -22.08
CA GLN A 86 -5.55 9.58 -23.33
C GLN A 86 -4.48 10.48 -23.99
N ALA A 87 -4.69 11.79 -23.97
CA ALA A 87 -3.70 12.74 -24.50
C ALA A 87 -2.38 12.72 -23.70
N VAL A 88 -2.47 12.58 -22.38
CA VAL A 88 -1.30 12.47 -21.50
C VAL A 88 -0.54 11.18 -21.76
N HIS A 89 -1.25 10.03 -21.76
CA HIS A 89 -0.65 8.71 -21.89
C HIS A 89 -0.03 8.48 -23.28
N SER A 90 -0.58 9.11 -24.32
CA SER A 90 -0.09 8.99 -25.70
C SER A 90 0.88 10.09 -26.12
N ALA A 91 1.32 10.94 -25.18
CA ALA A 91 2.24 12.01 -25.47
C ALA A 91 3.60 11.47 -25.97
N THR A 92 4.15 12.12 -27.00
CA THR A 92 5.44 11.75 -27.60
C THR A 92 6.39 12.94 -27.57
N ASP A 93 7.68 12.66 -27.62
CA ASP A 93 8.71 13.68 -27.84
C ASP A 93 8.72 14.17 -29.31
N ARG A 94 9.67 15.07 -29.63
CA ARG A 94 9.81 15.59 -31.00
C ARG A 94 10.25 14.55 -32.02
N GLU A 95 10.87 13.48 -31.58
CA GLU A 95 11.33 12.33 -32.37
C GLU A 95 10.23 11.29 -32.55
N GLY A 96 9.07 11.45 -31.89
CA GLY A 96 7.93 10.52 -31.94
C GLY A 96 8.01 9.37 -30.94
N SER A 97 8.98 9.37 -30.02
CA SER A 97 9.10 8.35 -28.97
C SER A 97 8.10 8.64 -27.85
N ALA A 98 7.46 7.59 -27.32
CA ALA A 98 6.49 7.73 -26.25
C ALA A 98 7.15 8.25 -24.97
N LEU A 99 6.55 9.30 -24.38
CA LEU A 99 7.06 9.89 -23.13
C LEU A 99 6.72 9.07 -21.89
N GLY A 100 5.79 8.11 -21.97
CA GLY A 100 5.40 7.25 -20.85
C GLY A 100 4.83 8.01 -19.66
N ILE A 101 4.18 9.15 -19.89
CA ILE A 101 3.66 9.99 -18.81
C ILE A 101 2.46 9.31 -18.15
N VAL A 102 2.49 9.21 -16.82
CA VAL A 102 1.38 8.77 -15.98
C VAL A 102 1.02 9.92 -15.04
N HIS A 103 -0.26 10.27 -14.90
CA HIS A 103 -0.69 11.42 -14.10
C HIS A 103 -0.52 11.19 -12.58
N ARG A 104 -0.84 10.01 -12.08
CA ARG A 104 -0.67 9.55 -10.69
C ARG A 104 -1.39 10.32 -9.58
N ASP A 105 -2.09 11.40 -9.88
CA ASP A 105 -2.84 12.23 -8.90
C ASP A 105 -4.22 12.66 -9.44
N ILE A 106 -4.91 11.77 -10.14
CA ILE A 106 -6.29 12.00 -10.57
C ILE A 106 -7.20 11.97 -9.34
N SER A 107 -7.87 13.11 -9.09
CA SER A 107 -8.81 13.29 -7.97
C SER A 107 -9.79 14.42 -8.31
N PRO A 108 -10.94 14.54 -7.63
CA PRO A 108 -11.91 15.60 -7.91
C PRO A 108 -11.36 17.02 -7.78
N SER A 109 -10.35 17.25 -6.94
CA SER A 109 -9.69 18.56 -6.80
C SER A 109 -8.79 18.92 -8.01
N ASN A 110 -8.35 17.92 -8.77
CA ASN A 110 -7.50 18.10 -9.95
C ASN A 110 -8.31 18.03 -11.27
N VAL A 111 -9.64 17.94 -11.18
CA VAL A 111 -10.54 18.07 -12.33
C VAL A 111 -11.22 19.44 -12.26
N LEU A 112 -10.82 20.34 -13.15
CA LEU A 112 -11.36 21.70 -13.23
C LEU A 112 -12.52 21.76 -14.22
N ILE A 113 -13.55 22.52 -13.88
CA ILE A 113 -14.72 22.71 -14.73
C ILE A 113 -14.91 24.21 -14.93
N SER A 114 -14.86 24.65 -16.20
CA SER A 114 -15.01 26.06 -16.55
C SER A 114 -16.47 26.52 -16.44
N ILE A 115 -16.69 27.86 -16.37
CA ILE A 115 -18.03 28.46 -16.47
C ILE A 115 -18.69 28.21 -17.83
N HIS A 116 -17.94 27.68 -18.81
CA HIS A 116 -18.43 27.27 -20.12
C HIS A 116 -18.71 25.77 -20.21
N GLY A 117 -18.51 25.04 -19.11
CA GLY A 117 -18.71 23.59 -19.03
C GLY A 117 -17.55 22.76 -19.57
N ASP A 118 -16.39 23.35 -19.84
CA ASP A 118 -15.18 22.61 -20.24
C ASP A 118 -14.64 21.87 -19.02
N VAL A 119 -14.26 20.63 -19.20
CA VAL A 119 -13.67 19.77 -18.17
C VAL A 119 -12.19 19.58 -18.49
N LYS A 120 -11.30 19.89 -17.55
CA LYS A 120 -9.85 19.83 -17.73
C LYS A 120 -9.17 19.14 -16.54
N ILE A 121 -8.28 18.21 -16.79
CA ILE A 121 -7.38 17.66 -15.76
C ILE A 121 -6.20 18.59 -15.54
N ALA A 122 -5.85 18.80 -14.29
CA ALA A 122 -4.80 19.71 -13.85
C ALA A 122 -3.84 18.98 -12.90
N ASP A 123 -2.68 19.60 -12.62
CA ASP A 123 -1.71 19.13 -11.63
C ASP A 123 -1.26 17.69 -11.90
N PHE A 124 -0.54 17.53 -12.99
CA PHE A 124 0.18 16.29 -13.23
C PHE A 124 0.98 15.98 -11.96
N GLY A 125 0.76 14.83 -11.36
CA GLY A 125 1.43 14.41 -10.10
C GLY A 125 2.92 14.12 -10.32
N ILE A 126 3.57 15.00 -11.02
CA ILE A 126 4.88 14.94 -11.60
C ILE A 126 5.97 14.96 -10.50
N ALA A 127 5.78 15.72 -9.40
CA ALA A 127 6.66 15.67 -8.22
C ALA A 127 6.69 14.26 -7.55
N ARG A 128 5.73 13.39 -7.88
CA ARG A 128 5.65 12.02 -7.37
C ARG A 128 6.41 10.98 -8.21
N ALA A 129 6.64 11.22 -9.50
CA ALA A 129 7.33 10.29 -10.38
C ALA A 129 8.83 10.18 -10.09
N ALA A 130 9.41 11.25 -9.59
CA ALA A 130 10.83 11.40 -9.36
C ALA A 130 11.30 10.84 -8.00
N ASN A 131 10.39 10.51 -7.09
CA ASN A 131 10.72 9.94 -5.79
C ASN A 131 10.67 8.40 -5.79
N ILE A 132 11.65 7.80 -6.43
CA ILE A 132 11.98 6.37 -6.27
C ILE A 132 12.25 6.01 -4.78
N ASN A 133 12.48 7.00 -3.93
CA ASN A 133 12.78 6.85 -2.50
C ASN A 133 11.64 7.23 -1.53
N GLY A 134 10.41 7.41 -2.00
CA GLY A 134 9.22 7.49 -1.12
C GLY A 134 9.02 8.75 -0.26
N TYR A 135 9.87 9.79 -0.38
CA TYR A 135 9.85 10.92 0.56
C TYR A 135 8.81 12.04 0.30
N GLU A 136 8.28 12.22 -0.90
CA GLU A 136 7.43 13.39 -1.25
C GLU A 136 5.97 13.11 -1.63
N VAL A 137 5.53 11.86 -1.64
CA VAL A 137 4.08 11.54 -1.69
C VAL A 137 3.34 12.10 -0.46
N LYS A 138 4.10 12.59 0.50
CA LYS A 138 3.80 12.72 1.92
C LYS A 138 2.92 13.92 2.31
N THR A 139 3.12 15.08 1.73
CA THR A 139 2.49 16.32 2.26
C THR A 139 1.23 16.75 1.50
N ALA A 140 1.15 16.45 0.20
CA ALA A 140 0.04 16.89 -0.65
C ALA A 140 -1.23 16.02 -0.51
N ALA A 141 -1.10 14.72 -0.22
CA ALA A 141 -2.24 13.81 -0.11
C ALA A 141 -3.06 14.06 1.17
N ARG A 142 -2.39 14.46 2.26
CA ARG A 142 -3.01 14.69 3.57
C ARG A 142 -3.87 15.94 3.60
N ALA A 143 -3.42 17.01 2.96
CA ALA A 143 -4.10 18.31 3.03
C ALA A 143 -5.50 18.33 2.38
N ASN A 144 -5.87 17.36 1.51
CA ASN A 144 -7.06 17.45 0.67
C ASN A 144 -7.94 16.19 0.60
N GLY A 145 -7.75 15.17 1.42
CA GLY A 145 -8.56 13.93 1.37
C GLY A 145 -8.32 13.11 0.08
N LYS A 146 -7.14 13.19 -0.54
CA LYS A 146 -6.81 12.57 -1.82
C LYS A 146 -6.45 11.08 -1.74
N LEU A 147 -6.24 10.54 -0.53
CA LEU A 147 -5.85 9.14 -0.35
C LEU A 147 -6.82 8.17 -1.02
N GLY A 148 -8.13 8.45 -0.97
CA GLY A 148 -9.17 7.60 -1.51
C GLY A 148 -9.12 7.35 -3.02
N TYR A 149 -8.28 8.07 -3.78
CA TYR A 149 -8.17 7.97 -5.24
C TYR A 149 -6.90 7.26 -5.71
N LEU A 150 -6.03 6.79 -4.81
CA LEU A 150 -4.84 6.02 -5.16
C LEU A 150 -5.23 4.65 -5.73
N ALA A 151 -4.42 4.14 -6.66
CA ALA A 151 -4.59 2.78 -7.15
C ALA A 151 -3.92 1.75 -6.22
N PRO A 152 -4.37 0.48 -6.19
CA PRO A 152 -3.79 -0.58 -5.36
C PRO A 152 -2.27 -0.76 -5.50
N GLU A 153 -1.73 -0.65 -6.73
CA GLU A 153 -0.29 -0.71 -7.00
C GLU A 153 0.47 0.48 -6.42
N GLN A 154 -0.12 1.69 -6.39
CA GLN A 154 0.48 2.85 -5.75
C GLN A 154 0.57 2.67 -4.23
N VAL A 155 -0.50 2.15 -3.61
CA VAL A 155 -0.52 1.84 -2.19
C VAL A 155 0.49 0.75 -1.85
N SER A 156 0.60 -0.27 -2.69
CA SER A 156 1.49 -1.42 -2.47
C SER A 156 2.96 -1.15 -2.86
N GLY A 157 3.28 0.03 -3.41
CA GLY A 157 4.63 0.37 -3.88
C GLY A 157 5.10 -0.48 -5.07
N ARG A 158 4.18 -1.00 -5.87
CA ARG A 158 4.47 -1.76 -7.10
C ARG A 158 4.74 -0.81 -8.27
N GLN A 159 5.20 -1.37 -9.39
CA GLN A 159 5.34 -0.60 -10.62
C GLN A 159 3.99 -0.03 -11.06
N VAL A 160 3.96 1.27 -11.36
CA VAL A 160 2.76 2.03 -11.70
C VAL A 160 2.80 2.41 -13.17
N ASP A 161 1.77 2.05 -13.92
CA ASP A 161 1.56 2.47 -15.31
C ASP A 161 0.28 3.33 -15.47
N CYS A 162 -0.07 3.67 -16.71
CA CYS A 162 -1.21 4.51 -17.03
C CYS A 162 -2.56 3.98 -16.55
N ARG A 163 -2.68 2.68 -16.27
CA ARG A 163 -3.90 2.05 -15.76
C ARG A 163 -4.20 2.40 -14.30
N ALA A 164 -3.23 2.96 -13.57
CA ALA A 164 -3.49 3.54 -12.25
C ALA A 164 -4.40 4.77 -12.34
N ASP A 165 -4.22 5.60 -13.38
CA ASP A 165 -5.08 6.76 -13.60
C ASP A 165 -6.52 6.35 -13.97
N LEU A 166 -6.68 5.21 -14.65
CA LEU A 166 -8.01 4.66 -15.00
C LEU A 166 -8.76 4.18 -13.75
N PHE A 167 -8.04 3.57 -12.81
CA PHE A 167 -8.59 3.22 -11.50
C PHE A 167 -9.09 4.47 -10.77
N SER A 168 -8.28 5.52 -10.70
CA SER A 168 -8.66 6.79 -10.04
C SER A 168 -9.87 7.45 -10.72
N ALA A 169 -9.96 7.42 -12.06
CA ALA A 169 -11.12 7.91 -12.81
C ALA A 169 -12.37 7.08 -12.51
N ALA A 170 -12.24 5.75 -12.35
CA ALA A 170 -13.35 4.88 -11.97
C ALA A 170 -13.82 5.12 -10.52
N VAL A 171 -12.91 5.42 -9.59
CA VAL A 171 -13.27 5.85 -8.22
C VAL A 171 -14.10 7.13 -8.28
N ILE A 172 -13.67 8.13 -9.05
CA ILE A 172 -14.45 9.38 -9.24
C ILE A 172 -15.84 9.06 -9.80
N ALA A 173 -15.95 8.20 -10.81
CA ALA A 173 -17.24 7.79 -11.37
C ALA A 173 -18.16 7.16 -10.30
N ALA A 174 -17.64 6.19 -9.56
CA ALA A 174 -18.39 5.50 -8.50
C ALA A 174 -18.89 6.47 -7.43
N GLU A 175 -18.04 7.39 -6.97
CA GLU A 175 -18.42 8.39 -5.96
C GLU A 175 -19.45 9.41 -6.45
N LEU A 176 -19.37 9.83 -7.71
CA LEU A 176 -20.37 10.71 -8.32
C LEU A 176 -21.76 10.05 -8.39
N PHE A 177 -21.81 8.75 -8.69
CA PHE A 177 -23.05 7.98 -8.68
C PHE A 177 -23.59 7.76 -7.27
N MET A 178 -22.75 7.28 -6.35
CA MET A 178 -23.14 6.96 -4.97
C MET A 178 -23.33 8.21 -4.10
N ARG A 179 -22.65 9.33 -4.42
CA ARG A 179 -22.58 10.57 -3.61
C ARG A 179 -21.99 10.35 -2.22
N ARG A 180 -21.11 9.41 -2.11
CA ARG A 180 -20.31 9.11 -0.91
C ARG A 180 -18.95 8.57 -1.33
N PRO A 181 -17.94 8.66 -0.46
CA PRO A 181 -16.65 8.03 -0.73
C PRO A 181 -16.82 6.53 -1.02
N LEU A 182 -16.06 6.03 -2.01
CA LEU A 182 -16.01 4.61 -2.32
C LEU A 182 -15.20 3.87 -1.24
N PHE A 183 -14.04 4.41 -0.91
CA PHE A 183 -13.18 3.89 0.14
C PHE A 183 -13.30 4.76 1.38
N ALA A 184 -13.84 4.19 2.46
CA ALA A 184 -14.03 4.86 3.74
C ALA A 184 -13.51 3.98 4.89
N GLY A 185 -13.01 4.60 5.96
CA GLY A 185 -12.52 3.88 7.14
C GLY A 185 -12.41 4.78 8.35
N GLY A 186 -12.23 4.17 9.54
CA GLY A 186 -12.04 4.89 10.79
C GLY A 186 -10.66 5.55 10.92
N SER A 187 -9.70 5.18 10.07
CA SER A 187 -8.36 5.79 10.00
C SER A 187 -7.87 5.83 8.56
N GLU A 188 -6.85 6.66 8.28
CA GLU A 188 -6.20 6.74 6.97
C GLU A 188 -5.60 5.39 6.54
N LEU A 189 -5.05 4.64 7.49
CA LEU A 189 -4.55 3.28 7.24
C LEU A 189 -5.67 2.31 6.83
N ALA A 190 -6.86 2.42 7.42
CA ALA A 190 -8.02 1.61 7.02
C ALA A 190 -8.47 1.93 5.58
N VAL A 191 -8.42 3.21 5.18
CA VAL A 191 -8.68 3.63 3.80
C VAL A 191 -7.66 3.04 2.83
N LEU A 192 -6.35 3.08 3.17
CA LEU A 192 -5.30 2.48 2.34
C LEU A 192 -5.46 0.97 2.18
N LEU A 193 -5.89 0.26 3.25
CA LEU A 193 -6.20 -1.16 3.17
C LEU A 193 -7.38 -1.43 2.23
N ALA A 194 -8.47 -0.67 2.36
CA ALA A 194 -9.64 -0.79 1.50
C ALA A 194 -9.30 -0.56 0.03
N ILE A 195 -8.40 0.40 -0.27
CA ILE A 195 -7.91 0.65 -1.64
C ILE A 195 -7.07 -0.52 -2.13
N ARG A 196 -6.07 -0.98 -1.33
CA ARG A 196 -5.20 -2.09 -1.70
C ARG A 196 -5.99 -3.33 -2.11
N ASP A 197 -7.05 -3.61 -1.39
CA ASP A 197 -7.90 -4.78 -1.61
C ASP A 197 -9.04 -4.50 -2.59
N ALA A 198 -9.12 -3.27 -3.10
CA ALA A 198 -10.24 -2.75 -3.91
C ALA A 198 -11.59 -3.19 -3.32
N GLU A 199 -11.84 -2.81 -2.06
CA GLU A 199 -13.10 -3.11 -1.36
C GLU A 199 -14.26 -2.30 -1.96
N VAL A 200 -14.66 -2.69 -3.17
CA VAL A 200 -15.69 -2.00 -3.96
C VAL A 200 -17.12 -2.42 -3.60
N HIS A 201 -17.31 -3.19 -2.52
CA HIS A 201 -18.60 -3.65 -2.05
C HIS A 201 -19.65 -2.53 -1.96
N PRO A 202 -19.33 -1.30 -1.47
CA PRO A 202 -20.31 -0.20 -1.43
C PRO A 202 -20.85 0.20 -2.81
N PHE A 203 -20.05 0.05 -3.87
CA PHE A 203 -20.48 0.29 -5.24
C PHE A 203 -21.24 -0.91 -5.82
N VAL A 204 -20.86 -2.13 -5.46
CA VAL A 204 -21.59 -3.34 -5.87
C VAL A 204 -23.03 -3.31 -5.34
N GLU A 205 -23.25 -2.90 -4.10
CA GLU A 205 -24.60 -2.69 -3.53
C GLU A 205 -25.40 -1.60 -4.25
N PHE A 206 -24.71 -0.65 -4.88
CA PHE A 206 -25.36 0.45 -5.61
C PHE A 206 -25.75 0.08 -7.05
N LEU A 207 -25.17 -0.98 -7.64
CA LEU A 207 -25.41 -1.39 -9.03
C LEU A 207 -26.89 -1.44 -9.46
N PRO A 208 -27.84 -1.93 -8.63
CA PRO A 208 -29.25 -1.96 -9.03
C PRO A 208 -29.87 -0.58 -9.31
N GLN A 209 -29.21 0.52 -8.94
CA GLN A 209 -29.66 1.89 -9.19
C GLN A 209 -29.07 2.46 -10.49
N LEU A 210 -28.16 1.74 -11.15
CA LEU A 210 -27.52 2.16 -12.39
C LEU A 210 -28.21 1.51 -13.62
N PRO A 211 -28.11 2.14 -14.79
CA PRO A 211 -28.46 1.50 -16.05
C PRO A 211 -27.70 0.17 -16.22
N GLU A 212 -28.38 -0.82 -16.79
CA GLU A 212 -27.81 -2.15 -17.01
C GLU A 212 -26.49 -2.08 -17.78
N GLY A 213 -25.48 -2.79 -17.30
CA GLY A 213 -24.14 -2.87 -17.88
C GLY A 213 -23.19 -1.73 -17.50
N LEU A 214 -23.67 -0.52 -17.16
CA LEU A 214 -22.81 0.62 -16.81
C LEU A 214 -21.92 0.31 -15.60
N GLY A 215 -22.49 -0.29 -14.57
CA GLY A 215 -21.76 -0.66 -13.37
C GLY A 215 -20.63 -1.67 -13.63
N SER A 216 -20.83 -2.62 -14.54
CA SER A 216 -19.81 -3.62 -14.90
C SER A 216 -18.60 -2.98 -15.59
N VAL A 217 -18.81 -1.98 -16.43
CA VAL A 217 -17.73 -1.22 -17.07
C VAL A 217 -16.88 -0.47 -16.03
N ILE A 218 -17.52 0.15 -15.04
CA ILE A 218 -16.81 0.85 -13.97
C ILE A 218 -16.07 -0.14 -13.06
N LEU A 219 -16.71 -1.27 -12.70
CA LEU A 219 -16.09 -2.32 -11.88
C LEU A 219 -14.85 -2.93 -12.53
N SER A 220 -14.85 -3.10 -13.86
CA SER A 220 -13.65 -3.59 -14.56
C SER A 220 -12.44 -2.67 -14.34
N ALA A 221 -12.64 -1.35 -14.35
CA ALA A 221 -11.59 -0.38 -14.11
C ALA A 221 -11.17 -0.30 -12.62
N LEU A 222 -11.99 -0.80 -11.69
CA LEU A 222 -11.72 -0.90 -10.25
C LEU A 222 -11.06 -2.22 -9.85
N SER A 223 -10.63 -3.08 -10.80
CA SER A 223 -9.93 -4.33 -10.47
C SER A 223 -8.61 -4.05 -9.73
N VAL A 224 -8.28 -4.91 -8.74
CA VAL A 224 -6.97 -4.91 -8.06
C VAL A 224 -5.86 -5.17 -9.06
N ASN A 225 -6.09 -6.14 -9.99
CA ASN A 225 -5.14 -6.48 -11.03
C ASN A 225 -5.23 -5.48 -12.20
N PRO A 226 -4.16 -4.72 -12.51
CA PRO A 226 -4.17 -3.80 -13.65
C PRO A 226 -4.48 -4.47 -15.00
N ASP A 227 -4.13 -5.75 -15.19
CA ASP A 227 -4.36 -6.48 -16.44
C ASP A 227 -5.85 -6.79 -16.72
N GLU A 228 -6.69 -6.71 -15.69
CA GLU A 228 -8.14 -6.88 -15.80
C GLU A 228 -8.87 -5.56 -16.08
N ARG A 229 -8.15 -4.43 -15.97
CA ARG A 229 -8.70 -3.10 -16.29
C ARG A 229 -8.72 -2.85 -17.79
N PRO A 230 -9.48 -1.85 -18.27
CA PRO A 230 -9.33 -1.37 -19.63
C PRO A 230 -7.86 -1.07 -19.95
N PRO A 231 -7.33 -1.51 -21.11
CA PRO A 231 -5.89 -1.37 -21.40
C PRO A 231 -5.45 0.08 -21.64
N THR A 232 -6.36 0.96 -22.03
CA THR A 232 -6.09 2.36 -22.31
C THR A 232 -7.26 3.26 -21.88
N ALA A 233 -7.00 4.55 -21.71
CA ALA A 233 -8.05 5.55 -21.45
C ALA A 233 -9.06 5.60 -22.62
N GLN A 234 -8.62 5.41 -23.86
CA GLN A 234 -9.49 5.33 -25.03
C GLN A 234 -10.43 4.13 -24.98
N ALA A 235 -9.94 2.96 -24.54
CA ALA A 235 -10.77 1.76 -24.41
C ALA A 235 -11.86 1.97 -23.34
N PHE A 236 -11.52 2.57 -22.20
CA PHE A 236 -12.49 2.88 -21.15
C PHE A 236 -13.48 3.96 -21.60
N TRP A 237 -13.01 4.99 -22.28
CA TRP A 237 -13.83 6.05 -22.87
C TRP A 237 -14.87 5.49 -23.84
N ALA A 238 -14.47 4.60 -24.76
CA ALA A 238 -15.35 3.94 -25.71
C ALA A 238 -16.36 3.01 -25.02
N ALA A 239 -15.93 2.28 -23.99
CA ALA A 239 -16.81 1.40 -23.24
C ALA A 239 -17.94 2.15 -22.52
N LEU A 240 -17.79 3.44 -22.19
CA LEU A 240 -18.82 4.27 -21.55
C LEU A 240 -19.80 4.91 -22.54
N GLU A 241 -19.49 4.92 -23.85
CA GLU A 241 -20.28 5.62 -24.86
C GLU A 241 -21.79 5.27 -24.87
N PRO A 242 -22.21 4.00 -24.72
CA PRO A 242 -23.63 3.63 -24.80
C PRO A 242 -24.53 4.36 -23.79
N TRP A 243 -23.99 4.86 -22.69
CA TRP A 243 -24.74 5.53 -21.62
C TRP A 243 -24.67 7.06 -21.67
N GLN A 244 -24.05 7.64 -22.69
CA GLN A 244 -24.13 9.07 -22.97
C GLN A 244 -25.26 9.31 -23.99
N SER A 245 -26.49 9.46 -23.48
CA SER A 245 -27.69 9.51 -24.33
C SER A 245 -27.92 10.89 -24.95
N ARG A 246 -27.47 11.95 -24.28
CA ARG A 246 -27.65 13.34 -24.76
C ARG A 246 -26.41 13.85 -25.51
N PRO A 247 -26.59 14.77 -26.48
CA PRO A 247 -25.47 15.41 -27.16
C PRO A 247 -24.51 16.11 -26.19
N GLU A 248 -23.23 16.12 -26.51
CA GLU A 248 -22.18 16.71 -25.68
C GLU A 248 -22.43 18.20 -25.40
N GLU A 249 -22.91 18.96 -26.37
CA GLU A 249 -23.20 20.40 -26.23
C GLU A 249 -24.30 20.66 -25.18
N VAL A 250 -25.28 19.77 -25.08
CA VAL A 250 -26.36 19.86 -24.08
C VAL A 250 -25.82 19.61 -22.68
N LEU A 251 -25.03 18.54 -22.52
CA LEU A 251 -24.41 18.15 -21.24
C LEU A 251 -23.40 19.22 -20.78
N ARG A 252 -22.59 19.74 -21.69
CA ARG A 252 -21.68 20.85 -21.45
C ARG A 252 -22.40 22.11 -20.99
N ALA A 253 -23.52 22.50 -21.66
CA ALA A 253 -24.30 23.67 -21.29
C ALA A 253 -24.98 23.51 -19.93
N GLU A 254 -25.42 22.31 -19.58
CA GLU A 254 -25.97 21.99 -18.27
C GLU A 254 -24.92 22.13 -17.17
N LEU A 255 -23.72 21.57 -17.40
CA LEU A 255 -22.59 21.69 -16.48
C LEU A 255 -22.15 23.15 -16.30
N ALA A 256 -22.11 23.94 -17.38
CA ALA A 256 -21.84 25.36 -17.34
C ALA A 256 -22.79 26.12 -16.41
N LYS A 257 -24.10 25.85 -16.47
CA LYS A 257 -25.11 26.48 -15.60
C LYS A 257 -24.84 26.16 -14.12
N MET A 258 -24.50 24.91 -13.80
CA MET A 258 -24.19 24.49 -12.43
C MET A 258 -22.96 25.21 -11.89
N VAL A 259 -21.89 25.30 -12.68
CA VAL A 259 -20.64 25.94 -12.28
C VAL A 259 -20.77 27.45 -12.19
N ALA A 260 -21.49 28.09 -13.10
CA ALA A 260 -21.73 29.53 -13.08
C ALA A 260 -22.42 29.99 -11.78
N SER A 261 -23.35 29.21 -11.24
CA SER A 261 -24.00 29.51 -9.97
C SER A 261 -23.00 29.53 -8.80
N ILE A 262 -22.07 28.58 -8.76
CA ILE A 262 -21.03 28.46 -7.73
C ILE A 262 -20.01 29.62 -7.86
N ALA A 263 -19.62 29.96 -9.09
CA ALA A 263 -18.67 31.04 -9.35
C ALA A 263 -19.25 32.43 -9.00
N ALA A 264 -20.55 32.66 -9.20
CA ALA A 264 -21.22 33.90 -8.84
C ALA A 264 -21.22 34.14 -7.31
N GLU A 265 -21.51 33.11 -6.51
CA GLU A 265 -21.49 33.22 -5.04
C GLU A 265 -20.09 33.51 -4.47
N ASN A 266 -19.04 32.98 -5.10
CA ASN A 266 -17.66 33.26 -4.69
C ASN A 266 -17.24 34.72 -4.98
N ARG A 267 -17.79 35.34 -6.03
CA ARG A 267 -17.56 36.78 -6.31
C ARG A 267 -18.24 37.66 -5.28
N THR A 268 -19.48 37.37 -4.91
CA THR A 268 -20.20 38.15 -3.90
C THR A 268 -19.59 38.04 -2.50
N ARG A 269 -19.02 36.91 -2.15
CA ARG A 269 -18.25 36.77 -0.88
C ARG A 269 -16.94 37.56 -0.89
N LYS A 270 -16.21 37.63 -2.00
CA LYS A 270 -14.98 38.45 -2.10
C LYS A 270 -15.29 39.94 -2.02
N THR A 271 -16.35 40.41 -2.66
CA THR A 271 -16.75 41.82 -2.58
C THR A 271 -17.25 42.24 -1.20
N SER A 272 -17.80 41.32 -0.41
CA SER A 272 -18.19 41.59 0.98
C SER A 272 -17.00 41.60 1.95
N ALA A 273 -15.88 40.98 1.60
CA ALA A 273 -14.64 40.98 2.38
C ALA A 273 -13.76 42.22 2.07
N ASP A 274 -13.91 42.86 0.90
CA ASP A 274 -13.15 44.02 0.50
C ASP A 274 -13.70 45.35 1.08
N THR A 275 -14.77 45.34 1.89
CA THR A 275 -15.35 46.51 2.57
C THR A 275 -14.85 46.70 4.00
N ILE A 276 -13.69 46.13 4.35
CA ILE A 276 -12.98 46.48 5.58
C ILE A 276 -12.07 47.68 5.26
N PRO A 277 -12.13 48.80 6.02
CA PRO A 277 -11.26 49.97 5.76
C PRO A 277 -9.80 49.52 5.83
N LYS A 278 -9.00 49.95 4.86
CA LYS A 278 -7.54 49.82 4.92
C LYS A 278 -7.00 50.53 6.16
N ALA A 279 -6.98 49.84 7.28
CA ALA A 279 -6.08 50.21 8.37
C ALA A 279 -4.69 49.79 7.90
N THR A 280 -3.82 50.78 7.72
CA THR A 280 -2.38 50.61 7.53
C THR A 280 -1.80 49.93 8.78
N MET A 281 -1.82 48.62 8.80
CA MET A 281 -0.98 47.87 9.70
C MET A 281 0.33 47.50 8.97
N PRO A 282 1.48 47.63 9.65
CA PRO A 282 2.73 47.13 9.11
C PRO A 282 2.58 45.62 8.86
N PRO A 283 3.33 45.01 7.95
CA PRO A 283 3.24 43.57 7.68
C PRO A 283 3.61 42.84 8.95
N THR A 284 2.59 42.37 9.66
CA THR A 284 2.76 41.37 10.68
C THR A 284 3.20 40.11 9.92
N PRO A 285 4.33 39.50 10.28
CA PRO A 285 4.64 38.18 9.78
C PRO A 285 3.40 37.32 10.01
N LEU A 286 2.94 36.62 8.97
CA LEU A 286 2.04 35.50 9.11
C LEU A 286 2.73 34.55 10.10
N LEU A 287 2.41 34.71 11.36
CA LEU A 287 2.49 33.61 12.29
C LEU A 287 1.56 32.56 11.70
N LEU A 288 2.14 31.65 10.92
CA LEU A 288 1.65 30.29 10.90
C LEU A 288 1.33 30.01 12.38
N ALA A 289 0.07 29.81 12.67
CA ALA A 289 -0.30 29.18 13.91
C ALA A 289 0.30 27.76 13.83
N ASP A 290 1.60 27.67 14.14
CA ASP A 290 2.21 26.55 14.78
C ASP A 290 1.55 26.47 16.18
N GLU A 291 0.29 26.12 16.21
CA GLU A 291 -0.22 25.32 17.33
C GLU A 291 0.36 23.91 17.16
N HIS A 292 1.68 23.80 17.17
CA HIS A 292 2.27 22.69 17.86
C HIS A 292 1.73 22.80 19.29
N PRO A 293 1.01 21.78 19.78
CA PRO A 293 0.70 21.75 21.20
C PRO A 293 2.06 21.94 21.86
N SER A 294 2.16 23.02 22.64
CA SER A 294 3.30 23.33 23.49
C SER A 294 3.82 22.02 24.00
N THR A 295 5.13 21.80 23.88
CA THR A 295 5.85 20.71 24.52
C THR A 295 5.49 20.70 26.02
N THR A 296 4.29 20.24 26.33
CA THR A 296 4.00 19.73 27.65
C THR A 296 4.96 18.58 27.79
N ASN A 297 5.81 18.62 28.79
CA ASN A 297 6.68 17.53 29.20
C ASN A 297 5.84 16.25 29.24
N VAL A 298 5.82 15.51 28.12
CA VAL A 298 5.18 14.20 28.02
C VAL A 298 6.17 13.28 28.70
N THR A 299 5.89 12.96 29.95
CA THR A 299 6.67 11.96 30.69
C THR A 299 6.52 10.64 29.92
N PRO A 300 7.61 9.99 29.51
CA PRO A 300 7.55 8.68 28.84
C PRO A 300 6.71 7.72 29.69
N LEU A 301 5.92 6.87 29.04
CA LEU A 301 5.18 5.82 29.73
C LEU A 301 6.17 4.89 30.42
N GLU A 302 6.16 4.95 31.75
CA GLU A 302 6.99 4.10 32.59
C GLU A 302 6.23 2.82 32.93
N TYR A 303 6.88 1.69 32.69
CA TYR A 303 6.39 0.37 33.03
C TYR A 303 7.10 -0.13 34.29
N LYS A 304 6.37 -0.69 35.23
CA LYS A 304 6.94 -1.37 36.38
C LYS A 304 6.44 -2.81 36.40
N ILE A 305 7.32 -3.74 36.65
CA ILE A 305 7.01 -5.17 36.69
C ILE A 305 7.17 -5.63 38.12
N ARG A 306 6.16 -6.28 38.66
CA ARG A 306 6.19 -6.89 39.97
C ARG A 306 6.26 -8.41 39.83
N LYS A 307 7.31 -8.99 40.39
CA LYS A 307 7.51 -10.42 40.43
C LYS A 307 6.63 -11.08 41.49
N PRO A 308 6.31 -12.41 41.38
CA PRO A 308 5.56 -13.15 42.39
C PRO A 308 6.19 -13.09 43.80
N ASN A 309 7.51 -12.89 43.89
CA ASN A 309 8.23 -12.70 45.15
C ASN A 309 8.11 -11.27 45.74
N GLY A 310 7.32 -10.39 45.13
CA GLY A 310 7.12 -9.01 45.55
C GLY A 310 8.18 -8.01 45.07
N ALA A 311 9.27 -8.46 44.42
CA ALA A 311 10.30 -7.57 43.87
C ALA A 311 9.74 -6.79 42.68
N THR A 312 9.98 -5.46 42.65
CA THR A 312 9.55 -4.58 41.56
C THR A 312 10.75 -4.13 40.74
N VAL A 313 10.66 -4.30 39.43
CA VAL A 313 11.66 -3.87 38.43
C VAL A 313 11.07 -2.71 37.64
N GLY A 314 11.80 -1.64 37.47
CA GLY A 314 11.38 -0.45 36.72
C GLY A 314 11.74 0.86 37.45
N PRO A 315 11.51 2.01 36.82
CA PRO A 315 10.74 2.19 35.58
C PRO A 315 11.47 1.65 34.35
N LEU A 316 10.74 1.01 33.43
CA LEU A 316 11.23 0.50 32.17
C LEU A 316 10.51 1.17 31.00
N ALA A 317 11.21 1.41 29.91
CA ALA A 317 10.60 1.77 28.63
C ALA A 317 9.94 0.52 28.00
N TYR A 318 8.92 0.72 27.17
CA TYR A 318 8.15 -0.35 26.53
C TYR A 318 9.05 -1.40 25.84
N ALA A 319 10.05 -0.98 25.05
CA ALA A 319 10.97 -1.88 24.38
C ALA A 319 11.74 -2.80 25.36
N LYS A 320 12.12 -2.27 26.53
CA LYS A 320 12.78 -3.06 27.58
C LYS A 320 11.83 -4.06 28.26
N VAL A 321 10.56 -3.72 28.37
CA VAL A 321 9.53 -4.67 28.84
C VAL A 321 9.38 -5.80 27.86
N VAL A 322 9.26 -5.51 26.55
CA VAL A 322 9.15 -6.53 25.49
C VAL A 322 10.39 -7.40 25.45
N GLU A 323 11.58 -6.83 25.54
CA GLU A 323 12.84 -7.58 25.62
C GLU A 323 12.85 -8.53 26.83
N ALA A 324 12.45 -8.03 28.00
CA ALA A 324 12.41 -8.83 29.22
C ALA A 324 11.37 -9.97 29.13
N VAL A 325 10.23 -9.73 28.49
CA VAL A 325 9.20 -10.75 28.22
C VAL A 325 9.75 -11.79 27.20
N ALA A 326 10.30 -11.33 26.09
CA ALA A 326 10.82 -12.20 25.03
C ALA A 326 12.00 -13.06 25.49
N THR A 327 12.88 -12.52 26.33
CA THR A 327 14.01 -13.26 26.92
C THR A 327 13.60 -14.14 28.10
N GLY A 328 12.33 -14.05 28.53
CA GLY A 328 11.80 -14.82 29.65
C GLY A 328 12.30 -14.33 31.03
N GLN A 329 12.82 -13.12 31.12
CA GLN A 329 13.06 -12.45 32.40
C GLN A 329 11.75 -12.04 33.06
N VAL A 330 10.68 -11.89 32.26
CA VAL A 330 9.30 -11.62 32.67
C VAL A 330 8.40 -12.64 32.01
N ASP A 331 7.46 -13.20 32.79
CA ASP A 331 6.55 -14.25 32.31
C ASP A 331 5.07 -13.95 32.69
N GLY A 332 4.17 -14.86 32.32
CA GLY A 332 2.74 -14.69 32.51
C GLY A 332 2.29 -14.61 33.98
N SER A 333 3.15 -15.00 34.94
CA SER A 333 2.88 -14.92 36.37
C SER A 333 3.24 -13.56 36.99
N ASP A 334 3.94 -12.71 36.24
CA ASP A 334 4.32 -11.37 36.67
C ASP A 334 3.16 -10.38 36.51
N GLU A 335 3.16 -9.35 37.34
CA GLU A 335 2.21 -8.23 37.23
C GLU A 335 2.88 -6.99 36.68
N ILE A 336 2.16 -6.22 35.88
CA ILE A 336 2.66 -5.00 35.27
C ILE A 336 1.80 -3.79 35.65
N SER A 337 2.46 -2.67 35.96
CA SER A 337 1.86 -1.34 36.13
C SER A 337 2.29 -0.48 34.95
N ILE A 338 1.35 0.21 34.34
CA ILE A 338 1.55 1.08 33.17
C ILE A 338 1.29 2.52 33.62
N ALA A 339 2.24 3.42 33.41
CA ALA A 339 2.15 4.84 33.74
C ALA A 339 1.80 5.14 35.22
N GLY A 340 2.23 4.25 36.11
CA GLY A 340 1.94 4.39 37.55
C GLY A 340 0.54 3.97 37.98
N GLY A 341 -0.23 3.33 37.08
CA GLY A 341 -1.51 2.70 37.40
C GLY A 341 -1.37 1.46 38.27
N ASP A 342 -2.50 0.83 38.59
CA ASP A 342 -2.52 -0.40 39.38
C ASP A 342 -1.80 -1.55 38.68
N PHE A 343 -1.22 -2.46 39.47
CA PHE A 343 -0.61 -3.68 38.93
C PHE A 343 -1.68 -4.64 38.46
N GLN A 344 -1.54 -5.10 37.23
CA GLN A 344 -2.42 -6.10 36.60
C GLN A 344 -1.60 -7.28 36.08
N PRO A 345 -2.14 -8.48 35.98
CA PRO A 345 -1.44 -9.63 35.43
C PRO A 345 -0.92 -9.34 34.03
N LEU A 346 0.32 -9.71 33.71
CA LEU A 346 0.87 -9.55 32.35
C LEU A 346 -0.02 -10.21 31.28
N SER A 347 -0.68 -11.34 31.64
CA SER A 347 -1.62 -12.03 30.78
C SER A 347 -2.85 -11.21 30.36
N SER A 348 -3.20 -10.16 31.12
CA SER A 348 -4.30 -9.25 30.77
C SER A 348 -3.90 -8.19 29.73
N VAL A 349 -2.59 -7.99 29.53
CA VAL A 349 -2.05 -7.02 28.56
C VAL A 349 -1.67 -7.77 27.28
N GLN A 350 -2.63 -7.96 26.38
CA GLN A 350 -2.48 -8.77 25.17
C GLN A 350 -1.26 -8.35 24.32
N ASP A 351 -0.96 -7.07 24.23
CA ASP A 351 0.17 -6.53 23.46
C ASP A 351 1.54 -6.96 23.99
N LEU A 352 1.65 -7.22 25.27
CA LEU A 352 2.87 -7.74 25.88
C LEU A 352 2.87 -9.25 26.00
N TYR A 353 1.71 -9.85 26.31
CA TYR A 353 1.59 -11.28 26.55
C TYR A 353 1.90 -12.12 25.29
N ARG A 354 1.60 -11.60 24.10
CA ARG A 354 1.94 -12.24 22.81
C ARG A 354 3.46 -12.44 22.59
N HIS A 355 4.31 -11.75 23.34
CA HIS A 355 5.76 -11.88 23.26
C HIS A 355 6.33 -12.91 24.25
N VAL A 356 5.49 -13.50 25.11
CA VAL A 356 5.92 -14.55 26.04
C VAL A 356 6.26 -15.82 25.23
N PRO A 357 7.45 -16.43 25.41
CA PRO A 357 7.80 -17.69 24.75
C PRO A 357 6.77 -18.80 25.08
N ALA A 358 6.41 -19.61 24.09
CA ALA A 358 5.38 -20.66 24.25
C ALA A 358 5.70 -21.67 25.37
N SER A 359 6.98 -21.94 25.61
CA SER A 359 7.47 -22.81 26.68
C SER A 359 7.18 -22.28 28.10
N ARG A 360 6.77 -21.04 28.25
CA ARG A 360 6.50 -20.36 29.54
C ARG A 360 5.11 -19.75 29.64
N MET A 361 4.26 -19.95 28.64
CA MET A 361 2.86 -19.58 28.74
C MET A 361 2.17 -20.51 29.73
N THR A 362 1.69 -19.99 30.86
CA THR A 362 0.68 -20.68 31.64
C THR A 362 -0.57 -20.85 30.75
N PRO A 363 -1.26 -21.99 30.79
CA PRO A 363 -2.39 -22.27 29.91
C PRO A 363 -3.63 -21.45 30.31
N THR A 364 -3.56 -20.15 30.13
CA THR A 364 -4.74 -19.29 30.29
C THR A 364 -4.80 -18.35 29.09
N THR A 365 -5.66 -18.79 28.16
CA THR A 365 -6.30 -17.97 27.11
C THR A 365 -5.40 -17.26 26.11
N THR A 366 -5.16 -17.85 24.95
CA THR A 366 -5.83 -17.47 23.71
C THR A 366 -5.54 -18.50 22.61
N ARG A 367 -6.52 -19.28 22.34
CA ARG A 367 -7.00 -19.80 21.06
C ARG A 367 -6.03 -20.51 20.09
N VAL A 368 -5.19 -21.37 20.56
CA VAL A 368 -5.27 -22.74 20.09
C VAL A 368 -5.70 -23.52 21.33
N GLU A 369 -6.98 -23.87 21.43
CA GLU A 369 -7.43 -24.80 22.47
C GLU A 369 -6.49 -25.99 22.42
N SER A 370 -5.91 -26.36 23.54
CA SER A 370 -4.87 -27.37 23.72
C SER A 370 -5.21 -28.79 23.26
N ASN A 371 -6.19 -28.94 22.36
CA ASN A 371 -6.64 -30.18 21.75
C ASN A 371 -6.52 -30.24 20.22
N ALA A 372 -6.10 -29.16 19.52
CA ALA A 372 -5.78 -29.26 18.11
C ALA A 372 -4.35 -29.78 17.99
N ALA A 373 -4.18 -31.07 17.69
CA ALA A 373 -2.90 -31.59 17.23
C ALA A 373 -2.50 -30.81 15.98
N ALA A 374 -1.23 -30.36 15.90
CA ALA A 374 -0.72 -29.74 14.70
C ALA A 374 -0.95 -30.66 13.50
N ASP A 375 -1.56 -30.17 12.43
CA ASP A 375 -1.81 -30.98 11.23
C ASP A 375 -0.50 -31.45 10.59
N ARG A 376 0.57 -30.69 10.75
CA ARG A 376 1.94 -31.04 10.35
C ARG A 376 2.95 -30.37 11.27
N SER A 377 3.94 -31.14 11.73
CA SER A 377 5.13 -30.61 12.41
C SER A 377 6.37 -31.00 11.61
N MET A 378 7.32 -30.09 11.51
CA MET A 378 8.58 -30.29 10.80
C MET A 378 9.70 -29.44 11.39
N ASP A 379 10.92 -29.81 11.05
CA ASP A 379 12.11 -29.02 11.36
C ASP A 379 12.52 -28.10 10.19
N PHE A 380 13.48 -27.22 10.45
CA PHE A 380 14.07 -26.34 9.42
C PHE A 380 15.25 -27.02 8.70
N GLU A 381 15.69 -28.18 9.17
CA GLU A 381 16.78 -28.92 8.58
C GLU A 381 16.42 -29.34 7.14
N ASN A 382 17.41 -29.32 6.25
CA ASN A 382 17.25 -29.72 4.85
C ASN A 382 16.12 -29.01 4.06
N GLY A 383 15.75 -27.78 4.48
CA GLY A 383 14.72 -27.01 3.76
C GLY A 383 13.28 -27.48 3.95
N GLY A 384 13.00 -28.37 4.91
CA GLY A 384 11.68 -28.93 5.15
C GLY A 384 10.58 -27.89 5.32
N PHE A 385 10.84 -26.82 6.10
CA PHE A 385 9.91 -25.71 6.26
C PHE A 385 9.65 -24.95 4.93
N VAL A 386 10.69 -24.70 4.12
CA VAL A 386 10.55 -23.98 2.84
C VAL A 386 9.62 -24.73 1.89
N VAL A 387 9.81 -26.06 1.80
CA VAL A 387 8.95 -26.93 1.00
C VAL A 387 7.49 -26.89 1.49
N ALA A 388 7.30 -26.94 2.78
CA ALA A 388 5.96 -26.96 3.36
C ALA A 388 5.27 -25.61 3.26
N LEU A 389 5.99 -24.50 3.46
CA LEU A 389 5.47 -23.15 3.25
C LEU A 389 5.10 -22.99 1.78
N ALA A 390 5.98 -23.35 0.84
CA ALA A 390 5.72 -23.26 -0.60
C ALA A 390 4.43 -24.02 -0.96
N ARG A 391 4.28 -25.26 -0.48
CA ARG A 391 3.05 -26.03 -0.68
C ARG A 391 1.82 -25.34 -0.09
N THR A 392 1.90 -24.80 1.14
CA THR A 392 0.80 -24.08 1.78
C THR A 392 0.35 -22.89 0.95
N LEU A 393 1.29 -22.10 0.41
CA LEU A 393 1.02 -20.92 -0.41
C LEU A 393 0.40 -21.33 -1.76
N VAL A 394 1.02 -22.28 -2.46
CA VAL A 394 0.62 -22.72 -3.80
C VAL A 394 -0.73 -23.44 -3.78
N THR A 395 -1.00 -24.26 -2.78
CA THR A 395 -2.28 -24.96 -2.62
C THR A 395 -3.38 -24.12 -1.97
N ARG A 396 -3.13 -22.83 -1.77
CA ARG A 396 -4.08 -21.83 -1.23
C ARG A 396 -4.70 -22.23 0.11
N ARG A 397 -3.92 -22.85 1.00
CA ARG A 397 -4.40 -23.21 2.34
C ARG A 397 -4.56 -21.95 3.21
N THR A 398 -5.43 -22.06 4.21
CA THR A 398 -5.63 -21.04 5.24
C THR A 398 -5.22 -21.65 6.58
N GLY A 399 -4.42 -20.92 7.38
CA GLY A 399 -3.96 -21.41 8.68
C GLY A 399 -2.78 -20.61 9.23
N LEU A 400 -2.21 -21.12 10.31
CA LEU A 400 -1.12 -20.54 11.09
C LEU A 400 0.11 -21.46 11.05
N TRP A 401 1.24 -20.94 10.61
CA TRP A 401 2.56 -21.51 10.88
C TRP A 401 3.13 -20.93 12.17
N LEU A 402 3.40 -21.79 13.14
CA LEU A 402 4.12 -21.46 14.36
C LEU A 402 5.56 -21.94 14.22
N CYS A 403 6.52 -21.01 14.17
CA CYS A 403 7.94 -21.29 13.96
C CYS A 403 8.75 -20.90 15.20
N GLU A 404 9.62 -21.79 15.68
CA GLU A 404 10.41 -21.57 16.89
C GLU A 404 11.88 -21.98 16.69
N GLN A 405 12.82 -21.10 17.07
CA GLN A 405 14.26 -21.33 17.04
C GLN A 405 14.94 -20.58 18.19
N GLY A 406 15.63 -21.25 19.09
CA GLY A 406 16.48 -20.62 20.12
C GLY A 406 15.77 -19.59 21.01
N GLY A 407 14.46 -19.77 21.27
CA GLY A 407 13.63 -18.82 22.01
C GLY A 407 12.99 -17.72 21.15
N VAL A 408 13.34 -17.64 19.87
CA VAL A 408 12.63 -16.81 18.89
C VAL A 408 11.39 -17.54 18.45
N ARG A 409 10.25 -16.82 18.47
CA ARG A 409 8.95 -17.34 18.00
C ARG A 409 8.42 -16.40 16.92
N LYS A 410 8.05 -16.99 15.78
CA LYS A 410 7.34 -16.30 14.70
C LYS A 410 6.05 -17.03 14.36
N GLU A 411 4.99 -16.25 14.18
CA GLU A 411 3.68 -16.73 13.77
C GLU A 411 3.39 -16.17 12.38
N VAL A 412 3.16 -17.05 11.40
CA VAL A 412 2.84 -16.67 10.02
C VAL A 412 1.43 -17.10 9.71
N TYR A 413 0.53 -16.15 9.61
CA TYR A 413 -0.85 -16.36 9.21
C TYR A 413 -0.97 -16.34 7.70
N VAL A 414 -1.54 -17.37 7.12
CA VAL A 414 -1.77 -17.53 5.68
C VAL A 414 -3.26 -17.61 5.44
N LYS A 415 -3.79 -16.83 4.49
CA LYS A 415 -5.20 -16.87 4.09
C LYS A 415 -5.30 -17.09 2.59
N ASN A 416 -5.96 -18.20 2.18
CA ASN A 416 -6.08 -18.59 0.78
C ASN A 416 -4.73 -18.64 0.02
N GLY A 417 -3.69 -19.13 0.67
CA GLY A 417 -2.34 -19.19 0.12
C GLY A 417 -1.59 -17.86 0.07
N VAL A 418 -2.12 -16.80 0.69
CA VAL A 418 -1.46 -15.49 0.74
C VAL A 418 -1.01 -15.23 2.17
N PRO A 419 0.29 -14.92 2.41
CA PRO A 419 0.75 -14.48 3.73
C PRO A 419 0.02 -13.19 4.12
N ALA A 420 -0.76 -13.24 5.19
CA ALA A 420 -1.64 -12.15 5.61
C ALA A 420 -1.07 -11.35 6.77
N PHE A 421 -0.36 -12.02 7.69
CA PHE A 421 0.14 -11.38 8.90
C PHE A 421 1.32 -12.19 9.48
N VAL A 422 2.33 -11.50 10.02
CA VAL A 422 3.48 -12.14 10.69
C VAL A 422 3.75 -11.45 12.00
N THR A 423 3.75 -12.21 13.10
CA THR A 423 4.22 -11.74 14.40
C THR A 423 5.61 -12.27 14.70
N SER A 424 6.30 -11.60 15.62
CA SER A 424 7.60 -12.03 16.14
C SER A 424 7.76 -11.54 17.56
N ASN A 425 8.42 -12.32 18.40
CA ASN A 425 8.80 -11.91 19.75
C ASN A 425 10.18 -11.23 19.83
N LEU A 426 10.83 -10.97 18.69
CA LEU A 426 12.08 -10.21 18.65
C LEU A 426 11.79 -8.71 18.81
N ALA A 427 12.39 -8.08 19.85
CA ALA A 427 12.23 -6.65 20.10
C ALA A 427 12.64 -5.79 18.89
N GLY A 428 13.74 -6.12 18.21
CA GLY A 428 14.24 -5.40 17.03
C GLY A 428 13.32 -5.51 15.79
N GLU A 429 12.36 -6.43 15.79
CA GLU A 429 11.36 -6.60 14.73
C GLU A 429 10.03 -5.92 15.05
N LEU A 430 9.88 -5.24 16.20
CA LEU A 430 8.72 -4.41 16.49
C LEU A 430 8.67 -3.19 15.57
N LEU A 431 7.48 -2.72 15.25
CA LEU A 431 7.29 -1.62 14.30
C LEU A 431 8.09 -0.37 14.68
N GLY A 432 8.04 0.06 15.93
CA GLY A 432 8.77 1.24 16.40
C GLY A 432 10.28 1.08 16.26
N GLU A 433 10.83 -0.06 16.69
CA GLU A 433 12.26 -0.36 16.59
C GLU A 433 12.72 -0.47 15.13
N TYR A 434 11.89 -1.07 14.28
CA TYR A 434 12.13 -1.16 12.83
C TYR A 434 12.20 0.23 12.20
N LEU A 435 11.26 1.12 12.51
CA LEU A 435 11.24 2.49 11.98
C LEU A 435 12.45 3.31 12.44
N VAL A 436 12.88 3.17 13.70
CA VAL A 436 14.12 3.78 14.21
C VAL A 436 15.35 3.23 13.47
N LYS A 437 15.43 1.91 13.28
CA LYS A 437 16.52 1.26 12.53
C LYS A 437 16.60 1.75 11.08
N LYS A 438 15.45 1.96 10.43
CA LYS A 438 15.35 2.51 9.06
C LYS A 438 15.54 4.03 9.03
N ARG A 439 15.71 4.71 10.18
CA ARG A 439 15.84 6.17 10.31
C ARG A 439 14.61 6.95 9.81
N VAL A 440 13.44 6.33 9.85
CA VAL A 440 12.17 6.97 9.54
C VAL A 440 11.74 7.89 10.67
N ILE A 441 11.95 7.44 11.91
CA ILE A 441 11.75 8.22 13.13
C ILE A 441 13.00 8.13 14.02
N THR A 442 13.16 9.09 14.89
CA THR A 442 14.20 9.07 15.94
C THR A 442 13.74 8.27 17.15
N ARG A 443 14.67 7.91 18.03
CA ARG A 443 14.35 7.25 19.32
C ARG A 443 13.44 8.14 20.17
N SER A 444 13.70 9.43 20.24
CA SER A 444 12.91 10.38 21.03
C SER A 444 11.47 10.49 20.52
N GLU A 445 11.27 10.49 19.20
CA GLU A 445 9.93 10.50 18.59
C GLU A 445 9.17 9.20 18.87
N LEU A 446 9.85 8.05 18.85
CA LEU A 446 9.24 6.79 19.24
C LEU A 446 8.79 6.80 20.70
N ASP A 447 9.66 7.27 21.61
CA ASP A 447 9.34 7.33 23.04
C ASP A 447 8.15 8.28 23.30
N MET A 448 8.10 9.42 22.58
CA MET A 448 6.96 10.34 22.61
C MET A 448 5.68 9.68 22.10
N ALA A 449 5.74 8.99 20.96
CA ALA A 449 4.57 8.31 20.39
C ALA A 449 4.04 7.21 21.32
N LEU A 450 4.92 6.42 21.92
CA LEU A 450 4.55 5.40 22.90
C LEU A 450 3.90 6.00 24.16
N ALA A 451 4.34 7.18 24.61
CA ALA A 451 3.76 7.87 25.76
C ALA A 451 2.30 8.30 25.54
N VAL A 452 1.94 8.69 24.33
CA VAL A 452 0.57 9.14 24.00
C VAL A 452 -0.30 8.06 23.35
N MET A 453 0.28 6.92 22.98
CA MET A 453 -0.40 5.80 22.30
C MET A 453 -1.72 5.36 22.95
N PRO A 454 -1.88 5.33 24.28
CA PRO A 454 -3.17 4.97 24.90
C PRO A 454 -4.33 5.87 24.50
N ARG A 455 -4.06 7.10 24.05
CA ARG A 455 -5.09 8.03 23.54
C ARG A 455 -5.57 7.66 22.13
N PHE A 456 -4.85 6.77 21.45
CA PHE A 456 -5.10 6.29 20.10
C PHE A 456 -5.40 4.78 20.09
N GLU A 457 -6.21 4.32 21.02
CA GLU A 457 -6.63 2.91 21.16
C GLU A 457 -5.45 1.91 21.27
N GLY A 458 -4.28 2.37 21.71
CA GLY A 458 -3.09 1.53 21.84
C GLY A 458 -2.42 1.15 20.52
N LYS A 459 -2.72 1.83 19.42
CA LYS A 459 -2.17 1.55 18.09
C LYS A 459 -1.03 2.51 17.76
N LEU A 460 0.21 2.00 17.78
CA LEU A 460 1.40 2.81 17.47
C LEU A 460 1.33 3.43 16.08
N GLY A 461 0.86 2.70 15.07
CA GLY A 461 0.75 3.21 13.70
C GLY A 461 -0.16 4.45 13.62
N ASP A 462 -1.37 4.35 14.14
CA ASP A 462 -2.32 5.47 14.17
C ASP A 462 -1.79 6.65 15.00
N THR A 463 -1.03 6.36 16.08
CA THR A 463 -0.37 7.39 16.91
C THR A 463 0.69 8.14 16.12
N LEU A 464 1.57 7.44 15.40
CA LEU A 464 2.63 8.06 14.60
C LEU A 464 2.06 8.96 13.50
N VAL A 465 0.99 8.53 12.85
CA VAL A 465 0.27 9.32 11.85
C VAL A 465 -0.39 10.55 12.48
N ALA A 466 -1.11 10.38 13.59
CA ALA A 466 -1.79 11.49 14.27
C ALA A 466 -0.83 12.56 14.79
N LEU A 467 0.37 12.17 15.23
CA LEU A 467 1.45 13.09 15.63
C LEU A 467 2.18 13.73 14.43
N GLY A 468 1.88 13.32 13.19
CA GLY A 468 2.57 13.80 12.00
C GLY A 468 4.02 13.35 11.86
N LEU A 469 4.42 12.30 12.57
CA LEU A 469 5.80 11.78 12.56
C LEU A 469 6.07 10.90 11.34
N VAL A 470 5.05 10.21 10.84
CA VAL A 470 5.13 9.36 9.64
C VAL A 470 3.85 9.55 8.83
N GLU A 471 3.98 9.66 7.53
CA GLU A 471 2.81 9.74 6.66
C GLU A 471 2.11 8.37 6.52
N PRO A 472 0.77 8.33 6.34
CA PRO A 472 0.01 7.08 6.30
C PRO A 472 0.50 6.08 5.26
N LEU A 473 0.76 6.55 4.03
CA LEU A 473 1.23 5.68 2.94
C LEU A 473 2.65 5.15 3.20
N GLU A 474 3.53 6.00 3.73
CA GLU A 474 4.89 5.59 4.10
C GLU A 474 4.86 4.56 5.21
N LEU A 475 4.08 4.81 6.25
CA LEU A 475 3.91 3.86 7.35
C LEU A 475 3.38 2.52 6.83
N PHE A 476 2.39 2.55 5.92
CA PHE A 476 1.85 1.35 5.31
C PHE A 476 2.91 0.56 4.54
N GLN A 477 3.73 1.23 3.74
CA GLN A 477 4.85 0.61 3.02
C GLN A 477 5.90 0.03 3.96
N HIS A 478 6.24 0.74 5.04
CA HIS A 478 7.15 0.24 6.06
C HIS A 478 6.60 -0.97 6.82
N ILE A 479 5.30 -1.00 7.12
CA ILE A 479 4.66 -2.17 7.73
C ILE A 479 4.73 -3.37 6.77
N ALA A 480 4.42 -3.16 5.49
CA ALA A 480 4.49 -4.21 4.48
C ALA A 480 5.92 -4.78 4.34
N GLU A 481 6.92 -3.90 4.28
CA GLU A 481 8.32 -4.31 4.21
C GLU A 481 8.79 -5.01 5.48
N GLN A 482 8.42 -4.51 6.66
CA GLN A 482 8.73 -5.15 7.95
C GLN A 482 8.17 -6.58 8.02
N VAL A 483 6.92 -6.77 7.60
CA VAL A 483 6.29 -8.11 7.60
C VAL A 483 6.98 -9.02 6.58
N ARG A 484 7.33 -8.50 5.41
CA ARG A 484 8.11 -9.22 4.39
C ARG A 484 9.47 -9.65 4.96
N GLU A 485 10.21 -8.75 5.61
CA GLU A 485 11.50 -9.05 6.22
C GLU A 485 11.39 -10.15 7.29
N LYS A 486 10.38 -10.10 8.16
CA LYS A 486 10.11 -11.13 9.18
C LYS A 486 9.88 -12.50 8.56
N LEU A 487 9.13 -12.55 7.45
CA LEU A 487 8.83 -13.79 6.74
C LEU A 487 10.06 -14.33 6.02
N LEU A 488 10.79 -13.45 5.32
CA LEU A 488 11.99 -13.83 4.58
C LEU A 488 13.14 -14.29 5.50
N ASP A 489 13.20 -13.83 6.74
CA ASP A 489 14.17 -14.29 7.73
C ASP A 489 14.02 -15.80 8.03
N LEU A 490 12.78 -16.33 8.03
CA LEU A 490 12.54 -17.76 8.23
C LEU A 490 13.21 -18.65 7.18
N PHE A 491 13.48 -18.15 5.98
CA PHE A 491 14.19 -18.91 4.95
C PHE A 491 15.69 -19.11 5.28
N THR A 492 16.23 -18.31 6.19
CA THR A 492 17.64 -18.43 6.63
C THR A 492 17.82 -19.28 7.88
N TRP A 493 16.71 -19.77 8.48
CA TRP A 493 16.80 -20.63 9.65
C TRP A 493 17.34 -22.03 9.27
N SER A 494 18.35 -22.49 10.01
CA SER A 494 19.01 -23.80 9.82
C SER A 494 18.56 -24.86 10.82
N SER A 495 17.88 -24.46 11.89
CA SER A 495 17.38 -25.33 12.94
C SER A 495 16.09 -24.77 13.52
N GLY A 496 15.43 -25.54 14.37
CA GLY A 496 14.15 -25.15 14.98
C GLY A 496 12.98 -25.99 14.50
N THR A 497 11.80 -25.67 14.97
CA THR A 497 10.56 -26.40 14.66
C THR A 497 9.52 -25.48 14.03
N ALA A 498 8.73 -26.02 13.12
CA ALA A 498 7.58 -25.35 12.55
C ALA A 498 6.34 -26.27 12.64
N ALA A 499 5.21 -25.72 13.07
CA ALA A 499 3.94 -26.44 13.17
C ALA A 499 2.86 -25.66 12.41
N PHE A 500 2.08 -26.36 11.58
CA PHE A 500 0.96 -25.79 10.84
C PHE A 500 -0.37 -26.16 11.49
N TYR A 501 -1.22 -25.17 11.69
CA TYR A 501 -2.57 -25.30 12.23
C TYR A 501 -3.56 -24.80 11.19
N GLU A 502 -4.29 -25.73 10.57
CA GLU A 502 -5.24 -25.40 9.50
C GLU A 502 -6.48 -24.69 10.05
N GLY A 503 -7.04 -23.76 9.27
CA GLY A 503 -8.28 -23.06 9.62
C GLY A 503 -8.15 -21.95 10.66
N VAL A 504 -6.93 -21.61 11.09
CA VAL A 504 -6.70 -20.51 12.03
C VAL A 504 -6.65 -19.19 11.27
N ASP A 505 -7.60 -18.31 11.52
CA ASP A 505 -7.65 -16.96 10.94
C ASP A 505 -6.65 -16.00 11.63
N PRO A 506 -6.14 -14.98 10.89
CA PRO A 506 -5.31 -13.93 11.49
C PRO A 506 -6.11 -13.14 12.54
N PRO A 507 -5.43 -12.60 13.59
CA PRO A 507 -6.08 -11.81 14.61
C PRO A 507 -6.75 -10.57 14.00
N SER A 508 -7.94 -10.20 14.52
CA SER A 508 -8.73 -9.06 14.05
C SER A 508 -8.02 -7.70 14.18
N SER A 509 -7.02 -7.62 15.06
CA SER A 509 -6.15 -6.45 15.24
C SER A 509 -4.95 -6.45 14.28
N GLY A 510 -4.75 -7.51 13.52
CA GLY A 510 -3.65 -7.63 12.57
C GLY A 510 -3.88 -6.81 11.32
N PHE A 511 -2.79 -6.26 10.76
CA PHE A 511 -2.78 -5.63 9.44
C PHE A 511 -2.71 -6.75 8.39
N PRO A 512 -3.82 -7.10 7.68
CA PRO A 512 -3.80 -8.19 6.70
C PRO A 512 -3.07 -7.73 5.45
N LEU A 513 -1.78 -8.01 5.37
CA LEU A 513 -0.98 -7.74 4.18
C LEU A 513 -1.19 -8.87 3.18
N ARG A 514 -1.58 -8.54 1.95
CA ARG A 514 -1.62 -9.50 0.84
C ARG A 514 -0.27 -9.45 0.13
N LEU A 515 0.71 -10.18 0.68
CA LEU A 515 2.00 -10.33 0.02
C LEU A 515 1.87 -11.31 -1.15
N ASP A 516 2.57 -11.02 -2.25
CA ASP A 516 2.62 -11.95 -3.38
C ASP A 516 3.38 -13.22 -2.97
N ALA A 517 2.69 -14.36 -3.05
CA ALA A 517 3.24 -15.65 -2.63
C ALA A 517 4.48 -16.05 -3.46
N TRP A 518 4.46 -15.77 -4.78
CA TRP A 518 5.56 -16.10 -5.68
C TRP A 518 6.76 -15.20 -5.45
N GLU A 519 6.56 -13.89 -5.20
CA GLU A 519 7.61 -12.97 -4.82
C GLU A 519 8.29 -13.39 -3.51
N ILE A 520 7.52 -13.79 -2.52
CA ILE A 520 8.04 -14.28 -1.23
C ILE A 520 8.87 -15.54 -1.42
N LEU A 521 8.38 -16.50 -2.19
CA LEU A 521 9.12 -17.74 -2.46
C LEU A 521 10.42 -17.47 -3.22
N ASP A 522 10.39 -16.64 -4.25
CA ASP A 522 11.58 -16.30 -5.03
C ASP A 522 12.63 -15.59 -4.18
N ARG A 523 12.27 -14.53 -3.47
CA ARG A 523 13.18 -13.80 -2.59
C ARG A 523 13.67 -14.65 -1.40
N GLY A 524 12.80 -15.52 -0.89
CA GLY A 524 13.14 -16.44 0.17
C GLY A 524 14.21 -17.46 -0.27
N ILE A 525 14.04 -18.07 -1.43
CA ILE A 525 15.02 -18.98 -2.03
C ILE A 525 16.33 -18.22 -2.34
N GLN A 526 16.24 -17.01 -2.87
CA GLN A 526 17.42 -16.16 -3.08
C GLN A 526 18.22 -15.93 -1.79
N ARG A 527 17.54 -15.58 -0.68
CA ARG A 527 18.21 -15.43 0.63
C ARG A 527 18.83 -16.72 1.13
N ARG A 528 18.16 -17.84 0.93
CA ARG A 528 18.64 -19.15 1.33
C ARG A 528 19.91 -19.54 0.55
N ILE A 529 19.92 -19.32 -0.76
CA ILE A 529 21.12 -19.51 -1.60
C ILE A 529 22.26 -18.60 -1.13
N ALA A 530 22.00 -17.30 -0.90
CA ALA A 530 22.98 -16.35 -0.43
C ALA A 530 23.56 -16.70 0.96
N ALA A 531 22.76 -17.36 1.82
CA ALA A 531 23.19 -17.88 3.11
C ALA A 531 23.97 -19.22 3.03
N GLY A 532 24.16 -19.77 1.83
CA GLY A 532 24.95 -20.98 1.60
C GLY A 532 24.20 -22.30 1.81
N PHE A 533 22.86 -22.29 2.00
CA PHE A 533 22.12 -23.51 2.30
C PHE A 533 21.86 -24.41 1.10
N GLU A 534 21.73 -23.86 -0.12
CA GLU A 534 21.36 -24.62 -1.32
C GLU A 534 22.28 -24.41 -2.52
N SER A 535 23.27 -23.50 -2.40
CA SER A 535 24.25 -23.27 -3.48
C SER A 535 25.05 -24.52 -3.84
N THR A 536 25.29 -25.38 -2.85
CA THR A 536 26.01 -26.63 -3.04
C THR A 536 25.19 -27.67 -3.80
N LEU A 537 23.90 -27.82 -3.50
CA LEU A 537 23.09 -28.89 -4.10
C LEU A 537 22.65 -28.59 -5.53
N ILE A 538 22.23 -27.36 -5.83
CA ILE A 538 21.69 -27.02 -7.17
C ILE A 538 22.81 -26.62 -8.13
N LEU A 539 23.81 -25.83 -7.66
CA LEU A 539 24.92 -25.41 -8.48
C LEU A 539 25.93 -26.55 -8.71
N GLU A 540 26.17 -27.41 -7.71
CA GLU A 540 27.05 -28.60 -7.86
C GLU A 540 26.39 -29.70 -8.71
N ARG A 541 25.05 -29.74 -8.74
CA ARG A 541 24.27 -30.69 -9.53
C ARG A 541 23.72 -30.09 -10.83
N GLY A 542 24.29 -28.98 -11.30
CA GLY A 542 23.83 -28.26 -12.51
C GLY A 542 23.77 -29.14 -13.76
N GLN A 543 24.62 -30.15 -13.85
CA GLN A 543 24.67 -31.12 -14.97
C GLN A 543 23.72 -32.32 -14.78
N GLU A 544 23.07 -32.45 -13.61
CA GLU A 544 22.11 -33.52 -13.40
C GLU A 544 20.77 -33.17 -14.05
N HIS A 545 20.10 -34.20 -14.55
CA HIS A 545 18.84 -34.03 -15.25
C HIS A 545 17.66 -34.01 -14.26
N VAL A 546 16.69 -33.16 -14.56
CA VAL A 546 15.39 -33.11 -13.90
C VAL A 546 14.30 -33.39 -14.91
N VAL A 547 13.23 -34.01 -14.48
CA VAL A 547 12.08 -34.36 -15.31
C VAL A 547 10.79 -34.09 -14.52
N GLN A 548 9.72 -33.75 -15.24
CA GLN A 548 8.41 -33.52 -14.66
C GLN A 548 7.94 -34.79 -13.94
N ALA A 549 7.38 -34.61 -12.74
CA ALA A 549 6.86 -35.73 -11.95
C ALA A 549 5.67 -36.41 -12.66
N ASP A 550 5.65 -37.74 -12.69
CA ASP A 550 4.57 -38.54 -13.30
C ASP A 550 3.19 -38.25 -12.67
N ARG A 551 3.19 -37.91 -11.38
CA ARG A 551 2.01 -37.50 -10.63
C ARG A 551 2.30 -36.22 -9.87
N ILE A 552 1.94 -35.09 -10.47
CA ILE A 552 1.91 -33.82 -9.76
C ILE A 552 0.64 -33.80 -8.88
N ASP A 553 0.79 -33.35 -7.62
CA ASP A 553 -0.36 -33.13 -6.72
C ASP A 553 -1.42 -32.31 -7.48
N THR A 554 -2.67 -32.75 -7.45
CA THR A 554 -3.79 -32.12 -8.17
C THR A 554 -3.94 -30.64 -7.80
N ALA A 555 -3.69 -30.30 -6.54
CA ALA A 555 -3.72 -28.92 -6.08
C ALA A 555 -2.61 -28.06 -6.68
N ILE A 556 -1.42 -28.65 -6.91
CA ILE A 556 -0.30 -27.98 -7.59
C ILE A 556 -0.60 -27.89 -9.10
N ALA A 557 -1.13 -28.94 -9.71
CA ALA A 557 -1.45 -28.98 -11.14
C ALA A 557 -2.52 -27.94 -11.55
N THR A 558 -3.42 -27.57 -10.65
CA THR A 558 -4.49 -26.55 -10.86
C THR A 558 -4.06 -25.14 -10.52
N THR A 559 -2.84 -24.95 -10.03
CA THR A 559 -2.33 -23.63 -9.61
C THR A 559 -1.91 -22.81 -10.84
N SER A 560 -2.22 -21.51 -10.80
CA SER A 560 -1.71 -20.55 -11.78
C SER A 560 -0.26 -20.22 -11.43
N PHE A 561 0.67 -20.81 -12.17
CA PHE A 561 2.10 -20.48 -12.07
C PHE A 561 2.40 -19.17 -12.82
N PRO A 562 3.42 -18.39 -12.37
CA PRO A 562 4.04 -17.36 -13.20
C PRO A 562 4.48 -17.93 -14.55
N ASP A 563 4.53 -17.09 -15.57
CA ASP A 563 4.77 -17.56 -16.96
C ASP A 563 6.11 -18.26 -17.11
N ASP A 564 7.17 -17.75 -16.47
CA ASP A 564 8.50 -18.34 -16.47
C ASP A 564 8.55 -19.71 -15.76
N VAL A 565 7.87 -19.84 -14.61
CA VAL A 565 7.77 -21.10 -13.87
C VAL A 565 6.98 -22.12 -14.67
N ARG A 566 5.89 -21.70 -15.31
CA ARG A 566 5.06 -22.57 -16.17
C ARG A 566 5.84 -23.02 -17.39
N ALA A 567 6.60 -22.13 -18.03
CA ALA A 567 7.43 -22.45 -19.18
C ALA A 567 8.53 -23.46 -18.82
N ALA A 568 9.20 -23.28 -17.68
CA ALA A 568 10.18 -24.22 -17.15
C ALA A 568 9.58 -25.61 -16.86
N LEU A 569 8.38 -25.66 -16.25
CA LEU A 569 7.70 -26.93 -16.01
C LEU A 569 7.33 -27.66 -17.32
N LEU A 570 6.94 -26.91 -18.35
CA LEU A 570 6.67 -27.49 -19.67
C LEU A 570 7.93 -28.01 -20.34
N LEU A 571 9.06 -27.34 -20.19
CA LEU A 571 10.37 -27.78 -20.68
C LEU A 571 10.74 -29.14 -20.06
N CYS A 572 10.55 -29.27 -18.74
CA CYS A 572 10.87 -30.49 -17.99
C CYS A 572 9.98 -31.71 -18.32
N LYS A 573 9.06 -31.66 -19.28
CA LYS A 573 8.37 -32.86 -19.81
C LYS A 573 9.32 -33.87 -20.41
N ALA A 574 10.49 -33.42 -20.85
CA ALA A 574 11.64 -34.24 -21.18
C ALA A 574 12.77 -33.99 -20.19
N PRO A 575 13.68 -34.94 -19.95
CA PRO A 575 14.83 -34.73 -19.08
C PRO A 575 15.71 -33.58 -19.60
N HIS A 576 15.97 -32.59 -18.74
CA HIS A 576 16.88 -31.47 -18.99
C HIS A 576 17.78 -31.25 -17.79
N THR A 577 18.98 -30.77 -18.02
CA THR A 577 19.89 -30.39 -16.91
C THR A 577 19.36 -29.15 -16.20
N ILE A 578 19.74 -28.98 -14.93
CA ILE A 578 19.41 -27.75 -14.17
C ILE A 578 19.93 -26.50 -14.90
N GLU A 579 21.12 -26.58 -15.53
CA GLU A 579 21.69 -25.47 -16.30
C GLU A 579 20.85 -25.12 -17.53
N GLU A 580 20.37 -26.12 -18.26
CA GLU A 580 19.47 -25.90 -19.43
C GLU A 580 18.15 -25.25 -18.99
N VAL A 581 17.57 -25.70 -17.87
CA VAL A 581 16.37 -25.08 -17.31
C VAL A 581 16.64 -23.65 -16.88
N ALA A 582 17.78 -23.41 -16.21
CA ALA A 582 18.14 -22.08 -15.74
C ALA A 582 18.39 -21.11 -16.90
N GLN A 583 19.11 -21.54 -17.93
CA GLN A 583 19.33 -20.75 -19.14
C GLN A 583 18.02 -20.43 -19.86
N PHE A 584 17.17 -21.44 -20.07
CA PHE A 584 15.86 -21.25 -20.72
C PHE A 584 14.99 -20.21 -20.02
N VAL A 585 14.94 -20.23 -18.68
CA VAL A 585 14.18 -19.25 -17.89
C VAL A 585 14.80 -17.86 -18.01
N THR A 586 16.11 -17.75 -17.98
CA THR A 586 16.83 -16.47 -18.07
C THR A 586 16.63 -15.80 -19.44
N GLU A 587 16.49 -16.59 -20.49
CA GLU A 587 16.24 -16.11 -21.87
C GLU A 587 14.78 -15.68 -22.12
N GLN A 588 13.86 -15.90 -21.17
CA GLN A 588 12.47 -15.44 -21.33
C GLN A 588 12.37 -13.90 -21.31
N PRO A 589 11.47 -13.29 -22.10
CA PRO A 589 11.29 -11.84 -22.11
C PRO A 589 10.94 -11.29 -20.72
N GLY A 590 11.62 -10.21 -20.32
CA GLY A 590 11.40 -9.55 -19.04
C GLY A 590 12.19 -10.13 -17.87
N ASN A 591 13.08 -11.09 -18.09
CA ASN A 591 13.91 -11.71 -17.08
C ASN A 591 15.35 -11.18 -17.15
N GLU A 592 15.68 -10.19 -16.31
CA GLU A 592 17.02 -9.57 -16.29
C GLU A 592 17.97 -10.21 -15.27
N ASP A 593 17.47 -11.11 -14.40
CA ASP A 593 18.24 -11.73 -13.32
C ASP A 593 18.84 -13.09 -13.76
N PRO A 594 20.17 -13.20 -13.91
CA PRO A 594 20.83 -14.43 -14.32
C PRO A 594 20.61 -15.63 -13.37
N GLN A 595 20.27 -15.37 -12.11
CA GLN A 595 20.04 -16.41 -11.11
C GLN A 595 18.57 -16.84 -11.02
N ARG A 596 17.67 -16.17 -11.71
CA ARG A 596 16.22 -16.48 -11.69
C ARG A 596 15.93 -17.92 -12.07
N GLY A 597 16.58 -18.43 -13.10
CA GLY A 597 16.39 -19.78 -13.58
C GLY A 597 16.74 -20.87 -12.56
N TYR A 598 17.84 -20.69 -11.81
CA TYR A 598 18.19 -21.61 -10.72
C TYR A 598 17.17 -21.60 -9.59
N ARG A 599 16.62 -20.42 -9.24
CA ARG A 599 15.56 -20.31 -8.23
C ARG A 599 14.25 -20.97 -8.67
N VAL A 600 13.90 -20.86 -9.95
CA VAL A 600 12.75 -21.55 -10.54
C VAL A 600 12.92 -23.06 -10.48
N ALA A 601 14.10 -23.59 -10.84
CA ALA A 601 14.40 -25.01 -10.74
C ALA A 601 14.32 -25.50 -9.28
N ALA A 602 14.89 -24.74 -8.32
CA ALA A 602 14.79 -25.02 -6.89
C ALA A 602 13.34 -25.06 -6.40
N LEU A 603 12.52 -24.13 -6.86
CA LEU A 603 11.09 -24.05 -6.52
C LEU A 603 10.32 -25.26 -7.06
N LEU A 604 10.54 -25.64 -8.31
CA LEU A 604 9.88 -26.80 -8.92
C LEU A 604 10.24 -28.11 -8.23
N LEU A 605 11.50 -28.28 -7.83
CA LEU A 605 11.98 -29.40 -7.01
C LEU A 605 11.33 -29.39 -5.62
N ALA A 606 11.30 -28.24 -4.94
CA ALA A 606 10.67 -28.08 -3.63
C ALA A 606 9.17 -28.41 -3.66
N LEU A 607 8.46 -28.03 -4.71
CA LEU A 607 7.06 -28.36 -4.90
C LEU A 607 6.84 -29.85 -5.24
N GLY A 608 7.88 -30.57 -5.66
CA GLY A 608 7.75 -31.91 -6.21
C GLY A 608 7.06 -31.94 -7.58
N ALA A 609 7.09 -30.82 -8.28
CA ALA A 609 6.59 -30.70 -9.65
C ALA A 609 7.58 -31.31 -10.66
N VAL A 610 8.86 -31.31 -10.33
CA VAL A 610 9.94 -32.04 -11.00
C VAL A 610 10.72 -32.88 -9.99
N HIS A 611 11.40 -33.91 -10.46
CA HIS A 611 12.30 -34.75 -9.67
C HIS A 611 13.58 -35.04 -10.47
N TRP A 612 14.62 -35.51 -9.78
CA TRP A 612 15.84 -35.95 -10.43
C TRP A 612 15.58 -37.15 -11.33
N ALA A 613 16.01 -37.09 -12.59
CA ALA A 613 15.82 -38.14 -13.58
C ALA A 613 16.75 -39.33 -13.38
#